data_883885d656954ee55b4f867d3465e553
#
_entry.id   883885d656954ee55b4f867d3465e553
#
_cell.length_a   1.000
_cell.length_b   1.000
_cell.length_c   1.000
_cell.angle_alpha   90.00
_cell.angle_beta   90.00
_cell.angle_gamma   90.00
#
_symmetry.space_group_name_H-M   'P 1'
#
loop_
_entity.id
_entity.type
_entity.pdbx_description
1 polymer ?
#
loop_
_entity_poly.entity_id
_entity_poly.type
_entity_poly.pdbx_seq_one_letter_code
_entity_poly.pdbx_strand_id
1 'polypeptide(L)'
;SGDGVGMRFYGEHKRFAGFTSVYEESTDEVQESAESTLPQFEEGAPVIIESVESQQHFTQPPTRYTEASLVRMLEEKGIGRPSTYAPTITTIIARGYVMRENKRLYPTELGKMINAMMTQYFGPIVDTEFTAELEDQLDEVEEGDMDWHTVLQEFYPPFETMLESAENAIEKVEIKDEPSDVICDKCGAQMVYRMGRFGKFLACPRFPECRNTKPILNYIEAKCPKCGGRLLEKTSRKNRKFYGCEHYPECQFVSWDLPAVEKC
;
A
#
# COMPACT_ATOMS: atom_id res chain seq x y z
N SER A 1 35.83 -2.01 30.54
CA SER A 1 36.56 -2.99 29.71
C SER A 1 37.22 -4.01 30.64
N GLY A 2 36.77 -5.25 30.59
CA GLY A 2 37.41 -6.37 31.25
C GLY A 2 38.02 -7.26 30.16
N ASP A 3 39.24 -7.76 30.40
CA ASP A 3 39.95 -8.74 29.57
C ASP A 3 39.97 -8.46 28.05
N GLY A 4 40.11 -7.19 27.65
CA GLY A 4 40.22 -6.79 26.26
C GLY A 4 38.90 -6.67 25.48
N VAL A 5 37.74 -6.86 26.11
CA VAL A 5 36.42 -6.68 25.49
C VAL A 5 35.89 -5.29 25.80
N GLY A 6 35.66 -4.48 24.74
CA GLY A 6 35.04 -3.17 24.84
C GLY A 6 33.54 -3.25 24.55
N MET A 7 32.72 -2.77 25.45
CA MET A 7 31.29 -2.61 25.24
C MET A 7 30.95 -1.13 24.99
N ARG A 8 30.02 -0.87 24.05
CA ARG A 8 29.59 0.47 23.74
C ARG A 8 28.08 0.58 23.98
N PHE A 9 27.69 1.58 24.74
CA PHE A 9 26.29 1.88 25.02
C PHE A 9 25.92 3.18 24.29
N TYR A 10 24.74 3.19 23.72
CA TYR A 10 24.16 4.37 23.09
C TYR A 10 22.85 4.70 23.79
N GLY A 11 22.62 5.96 24.04
CA GLY A 11 21.36 6.45 24.58
C GLY A 11 21.36 7.97 24.58
N GLU A 12 20.17 8.54 24.66
CA GLU A 12 19.97 9.98 24.69
C GLU A 12 19.50 10.42 26.06
N HIS A 13 20.02 11.55 26.53
CA HIS A 13 19.54 12.20 27.74
C HIS A 13 19.07 13.62 27.39
N LYS A 14 17.76 13.84 27.50
CA LYS A 14 17.16 15.15 27.27
C LYS A 14 17.51 16.10 28.43
N ARG A 15 18.43 17.04 28.21
CA ARG A 15 18.82 18.04 29.22
C ARG A 15 17.76 19.13 29.43
N PHE A 16 17.03 19.48 28.39
CA PHE A 16 16.00 20.52 28.43
C PHE A 16 14.90 20.18 27.45
N ALA A 17 13.66 20.16 27.92
CA ALA A 17 12.52 19.76 27.09
C ALA A 17 12.21 20.76 25.94
N GLY A 18 12.42 22.08 26.20
CA GLY A 18 12.20 23.10 25.18
C GLY A 18 10.85 22.94 24.48
N PHE A 19 10.85 23.02 23.15
CA PHE A 19 9.63 22.87 22.34
C PHE A 19 9.05 21.45 22.41
N THR A 20 9.82 20.43 22.75
CA THR A 20 9.33 19.04 22.85
C THR A 20 8.38 18.82 24.05
N SER A 21 8.23 19.81 24.94
CA SER A 21 7.20 19.79 25.97
C SER A 21 5.79 20.05 25.43
N VAL A 22 5.69 20.63 24.24
CA VAL A 22 4.42 21.02 23.61
C VAL A 22 4.18 20.25 22.30
N TYR A 23 5.27 19.89 21.60
CA TYR A 23 5.23 19.22 20.30
C TYR A 23 6.21 18.04 20.28
N GLU A 24 5.67 16.84 20.04
CA GLU A 24 6.46 15.66 19.71
C GLU A 24 6.28 15.36 18.22
N GLU A 25 7.38 15.26 17.49
CA GLU A 25 7.37 14.89 16.09
C GLU A 25 7.00 13.42 15.97
N SER A 26 5.82 13.14 15.41
CA SER A 26 5.42 11.77 15.12
C SER A 26 6.15 11.28 13.88
N THR A 27 7.09 10.37 14.03
CA THR A 27 7.71 9.64 12.92
C THR A 27 6.79 8.51 12.47
N ASP A 28 6.49 8.44 11.16
CA ASP A 28 5.74 7.32 10.57
C ASP A 28 6.54 6.00 10.57
N GLU A 29 7.83 6.09 10.81
CA GLU A 29 8.70 4.94 11.01
C GLU A 29 8.59 4.49 12.46
N VAL A 30 8.20 3.25 12.67
CA VAL A 30 8.35 2.58 13.96
C VAL A 30 9.86 2.39 14.16
N GLN A 31 10.52 3.43 14.61
CA GLN A 31 11.83 3.26 15.22
C GLN A 31 11.56 2.48 16.51
N GLU A 32 11.95 1.22 16.52
CA GLU A 32 12.17 0.47 17.78
C GLU A 32 13.38 1.04 18.54
N SER A 33 13.57 2.33 18.51
CA SER A 33 14.37 3.00 19.51
C SER A 33 13.50 3.09 20.75
N ALA A 34 13.47 2.01 21.53
CA ALA A 34 13.29 2.21 22.94
C ALA A 34 14.29 3.31 23.30
N GLU A 35 13.78 4.52 23.56
CA GLU A 35 14.58 5.61 24.15
C GLU A 35 15.13 5.03 25.45
N SER A 36 16.29 4.36 25.37
CA SER A 36 17.00 3.90 26.52
C SER A 36 17.58 5.15 27.17
N THR A 37 16.83 5.70 28.10
CA THR A 37 17.33 6.77 28.95
C THR A 37 18.52 6.19 29.70
N LEU A 38 19.72 6.52 29.25
CA LEU A 38 20.94 6.10 29.94
C LEU A 38 21.02 6.78 31.29
N PRO A 39 21.27 6.02 32.38
CA PRO A 39 21.58 6.62 33.63
C PRO A 39 22.86 7.43 33.55
N GLN A 40 23.00 8.43 34.38
CA GLN A 40 24.24 9.22 34.44
C GLN A 40 25.36 8.35 35.04
N PHE A 41 26.40 8.11 34.26
CA PHE A 41 27.61 7.42 34.70
C PHE A 41 28.72 8.43 34.94
N GLU A 42 29.49 8.23 36.02
CA GLU A 42 30.74 8.95 36.25
C GLU A 42 31.87 8.18 35.56
N GLU A 43 32.84 8.94 35.03
CA GLU A 43 34.01 8.35 34.37
C GLU A 43 34.81 7.53 35.42
N GLY A 44 35.11 6.27 35.09
CA GLY A 44 35.81 5.33 35.98
C GLY A 44 34.92 4.58 36.96
N ALA A 45 33.60 4.77 36.97
CA ALA A 45 32.71 4.01 37.82
C ALA A 45 32.76 2.50 37.46
N PRO A 46 32.84 1.61 38.46
CA PRO A 46 32.83 0.19 38.19
C PRO A 46 31.45 -0.27 37.71
N VAL A 47 31.43 -1.10 36.66
CA VAL A 47 30.21 -1.75 36.13
C VAL A 47 30.26 -3.23 36.40
N ILE A 48 29.22 -3.77 37.02
CA ILE A 48 29.05 -5.19 37.30
C ILE A 48 28.15 -5.80 36.26
N ILE A 49 28.59 -6.87 35.60
CA ILE A 49 27.80 -7.64 34.67
C ILE A 49 26.98 -8.64 35.45
N GLU A 50 25.67 -8.49 35.55
CA GLU A 50 24.77 -9.37 36.26
C GLU A 50 24.38 -10.61 35.45
N SER A 51 24.10 -10.41 34.15
CA SER A 51 23.77 -11.51 33.25
C SER A 51 24.22 -11.20 31.82
N VAL A 52 24.43 -12.23 31.03
CA VAL A 52 24.68 -12.15 29.59
C VAL A 52 23.70 -13.10 28.91
N GLU A 53 22.82 -12.52 28.11
CA GLU A 53 21.83 -13.27 27.33
C GLU A 53 22.11 -13.08 25.84
N SER A 54 22.11 -14.19 25.09
CA SER A 54 22.20 -14.13 23.64
C SER A 54 20.81 -14.13 23.01
N GLN A 55 20.53 -13.13 22.17
CA GLN A 55 19.27 -13.04 21.45
C GLN A 55 19.56 -13.05 19.93
N GLN A 56 18.77 -13.85 19.23
CA GLN A 56 18.84 -13.88 17.77
C GLN A 56 17.85 -12.86 17.20
N HIS A 57 18.36 -11.93 16.40
CA HIS A 57 17.56 -10.96 15.68
C HIS A 57 17.69 -11.19 14.18
N PHE A 58 16.60 -10.95 13.46
CA PHE A 58 16.57 -11.00 12.01
C PHE A 58 16.28 -9.61 11.45
N THR A 59 16.94 -9.25 10.37
CA THR A 59 16.63 -8.02 9.63
C THR A 59 15.21 -8.09 9.07
N GLN A 60 14.49 -7.00 9.24
CA GLN A 60 13.14 -6.88 8.67
C GLN A 60 13.21 -6.34 7.23
N PRO A 61 12.31 -6.76 6.34
CA PRO A 61 12.22 -6.16 5.02
C PRO A 61 11.82 -4.68 5.11
N PRO A 62 12.14 -3.87 4.08
CA PRO A 62 11.71 -2.47 4.04
C PRO A 62 10.21 -2.33 4.26
N THR A 63 9.82 -1.35 5.03
CA THR A 63 8.40 -1.08 5.29
C THR A 63 7.70 -0.59 4.02
N ARG A 64 6.41 -0.89 3.88
CA ARG A 64 5.62 -0.37 2.76
C ARG A 64 5.45 1.15 2.89
N TYR A 65 5.37 1.82 1.76
CA TYR A 65 5.17 3.25 1.72
C TYR A 65 3.85 3.67 2.39
N THR A 66 3.91 4.75 3.13
CA THR A 66 2.77 5.62 3.45
C THR A 66 2.64 6.68 2.36
N GLU A 67 1.55 7.47 2.36
CA GLU A 67 1.43 8.59 1.42
C GLU A 67 2.59 9.58 1.60
N ALA A 68 2.97 9.87 2.86
CA ALA A 68 4.05 10.79 3.17
C ALA A 68 5.43 10.26 2.73
N SER A 69 5.74 8.99 3.02
CA SER A 69 7.03 8.42 2.61
C SER A 69 7.13 8.21 1.10
N LEU A 70 5.98 8.02 0.40
CA LEU A 70 5.95 8.00 -1.06
C LEU A 70 6.23 9.39 -1.65
N VAL A 71 5.64 10.45 -1.09
CA VAL A 71 5.94 11.84 -1.51
C VAL A 71 7.41 12.14 -1.33
N ARG A 72 7.99 11.82 -0.17
CA ARG A 72 9.43 12.02 0.07
C ARG A 72 10.29 11.30 -0.98
N MET A 73 9.95 10.03 -1.30
CA MET A 73 10.69 9.27 -2.31
C MET A 73 10.56 9.87 -3.71
N LEU A 74 9.39 10.38 -4.09
CA LEU A 74 9.18 11.08 -5.35
C LEU A 74 10.03 12.35 -5.42
N GLU A 75 10.07 13.14 -4.33
CA GLU A 75 10.87 14.34 -4.20
C GLU A 75 12.39 14.03 -4.28
N GLU A 76 12.87 13.04 -3.53
CA GLU A 76 14.26 12.60 -3.54
C GLU A 76 14.73 12.13 -4.93
N LYS A 77 13.82 11.58 -5.73
CA LYS A 77 14.10 11.11 -7.09
C LYS A 77 13.81 12.14 -8.19
N GLY A 78 13.34 13.33 -7.84
CA GLY A 78 12.98 14.37 -8.82
C GLY A 78 11.75 14.06 -9.66
N ILE A 79 10.90 13.11 -9.22
CA ILE A 79 9.71 12.66 -9.96
C ILE A 79 8.50 13.51 -9.58
N GLY A 80 8.06 14.37 -10.49
CA GLY A 80 6.97 15.32 -10.23
C GLY A 80 7.41 16.56 -9.46
N ARG A 81 6.43 17.37 -9.11
CA ARG A 81 6.62 18.63 -8.38
C ARG A 81 5.57 18.72 -7.25
N PRO A 82 5.72 19.62 -6.27
CA PRO A 82 4.78 19.73 -5.14
C PRO A 82 3.29 19.75 -5.53
N SER A 83 2.98 20.38 -6.66
CA SER A 83 1.60 20.45 -7.20
C SER A 83 1.06 19.11 -7.71
N THR A 84 1.91 18.14 -8.06
CA THR A 84 1.51 16.88 -8.69
C THR A 84 1.54 15.68 -7.75
N TYR A 85 2.25 15.71 -6.62
CA TYR A 85 2.39 14.56 -5.71
C TYR A 85 1.05 14.06 -5.19
N ALA A 86 0.25 14.92 -4.57
CA ALA A 86 -1.03 14.54 -4.00
C ALA A 86 -2.06 14.10 -5.06
N PRO A 87 -2.21 14.81 -6.20
CA PRO A 87 -3.06 14.36 -7.32
C PRO A 87 -2.67 12.99 -7.87
N THR A 88 -1.38 12.69 -8.00
CA THR A 88 -0.89 11.40 -8.48
C THR A 88 -1.30 10.27 -7.54
N ILE A 89 -1.05 10.41 -6.23
CA ILE A 89 -1.43 9.41 -5.23
C ILE A 89 -2.94 9.21 -5.22
N THR A 90 -3.72 10.30 -5.24
CA THR A 90 -5.18 10.24 -5.31
C THR A 90 -5.65 9.48 -6.56
N THR A 91 -5.02 9.71 -7.69
CA THR A 91 -5.37 9.07 -8.96
C THR A 91 -5.12 7.56 -8.96
N ILE A 92 -3.95 7.11 -8.48
CA ILE A 92 -3.64 5.67 -8.44
C ILE A 92 -4.55 4.90 -7.48
N ILE A 93 -4.95 5.54 -6.37
CA ILE A 93 -5.92 4.97 -5.43
C ILE A 93 -7.33 4.96 -6.05
N ALA A 94 -7.77 6.07 -6.67
CA ALA A 94 -9.09 6.19 -7.29
C ALA A 94 -9.29 5.21 -8.46
N ARG A 95 -8.22 4.93 -9.20
CA ARG A 95 -8.22 3.93 -10.29
C ARG A 95 -8.13 2.50 -9.80
N GLY A 96 -7.94 2.29 -8.49
CA GLY A 96 -7.83 0.97 -7.90
C GLY A 96 -6.52 0.23 -8.20
N TYR A 97 -5.47 0.92 -8.62
CA TYR A 97 -4.14 0.33 -8.81
C TYR A 97 -3.44 0.07 -7.48
N VAL A 98 -3.74 0.92 -6.50
CA VAL A 98 -3.22 0.86 -5.14
C VAL A 98 -4.38 0.95 -4.15
N MET A 99 -4.33 0.17 -3.09
CA MET A 99 -5.23 0.28 -1.95
C MET A 99 -4.48 0.81 -0.73
N ARG A 100 -5.20 1.53 0.14
CA ARG A 100 -4.67 2.02 1.41
C ARG A 100 -5.25 1.21 2.56
N GLU A 101 -4.38 0.58 3.32
CA GLU A 101 -4.74 -0.17 4.52
C GLU A 101 -3.78 0.21 5.66
N ASN A 102 -4.31 0.56 6.83
CA ASN A 102 -3.53 1.00 8.00
C ASN A 102 -2.48 2.09 7.66
N LYS A 103 -2.90 3.11 6.91
CA LYS A 103 -2.04 4.21 6.40
C LYS A 103 -0.95 3.76 5.41
N ARG A 104 -0.81 2.48 5.08
CA ARG A 104 0.18 1.94 4.14
C ARG A 104 -0.44 1.65 2.78
N LEU A 105 0.36 1.77 1.74
CA LEU A 105 -0.04 1.57 0.35
C LEU A 105 0.31 0.15 -0.10
N TYR A 106 -0.67 -0.52 -0.69
CA TYR A 106 -0.54 -1.88 -1.21
C TYR A 106 -0.95 -1.91 -2.69
N PRO A 107 -0.11 -2.45 -3.59
CA PRO A 107 -0.51 -2.66 -4.97
C PRO A 107 -1.62 -3.71 -5.05
N THR A 108 -2.64 -3.43 -5.84
CA THR A 108 -3.70 -4.41 -6.15
C THR A 108 -3.25 -5.35 -7.27
N GLU A 109 -3.98 -6.45 -7.48
CA GLU A 109 -3.68 -7.35 -8.62
C GLU A 109 -3.82 -6.61 -9.97
N LEU A 110 -4.82 -5.72 -10.09
CA LEU A 110 -4.95 -4.84 -11.24
C LEU A 110 -3.72 -3.94 -11.40
N GLY A 111 -3.25 -3.32 -10.31
CA GLY A 111 -2.06 -2.47 -10.32
C GLY A 111 -0.81 -3.23 -10.74
N LYS A 112 -0.61 -4.44 -10.26
CA LYS A 112 0.51 -5.29 -10.64
C LYS A 112 0.47 -5.66 -12.12
N MET A 113 -0.72 -6.01 -12.63
CA MET A 113 -0.93 -6.36 -14.05
C MET A 113 -0.63 -5.17 -14.97
N ILE A 114 -1.17 -3.99 -14.65
CA ILE A 114 -0.93 -2.76 -15.41
C ILE A 114 0.56 -2.40 -15.35
N ASN A 115 1.18 -2.47 -14.18
CA ASN A 115 2.61 -2.18 -14.04
C ASN A 115 3.47 -3.13 -14.89
N ALA A 116 3.19 -4.44 -14.87
CA ALA A 116 3.91 -5.42 -15.68
C ALA A 116 3.77 -5.12 -17.18
N MET A 117 2.57 -4.80 -17.63
CA MET A 117 2.29 -4.42 -19.03
C MET A 117 3.04 -3.14 -19.41
N MET A 118 2.96 -2.10 -18.58
CA MET A 118 3.64 -0.83 -18.84
C MET A 118 5.17 -1.01 -18.89
N THR A 119 5.74 -1.77 -17.96
CA THR A 119 7.18 -2.07 -17.95
C THR A 119 7.61 -2.86 -19.19
N GLN A 120 6.76 -3.77 -19.67
CA GLN A 120 7.08 -4.60 -20.83
C GLN A 120 7.08 -3.80 -22.15
N TYR A 121 6.09 -2.93 -22.35
CA TYR A 121 5.87 -2.25 -23.63
C TYR A 121 6.37 -0.80 -23.65
N PHE A 122 6.44 -0.15 -22.49
CA PHE A 122 6.79 1.25 -22.32
C PHE A 122 7.92 1.44 -21.28
N GLY A 123 8.83 0.44 -21.19
CA GLY A 123 9.91 0.43 -20.20
C GLY A 123 10.66 1.76 -20.06
N PRO A 124 11.14 2.37 -21.17
CA PRO A 124 11.85 3.65 -21.10
C PRO A 124 11.03 4.80 -20.50
N ILE A 125 9.71 4.83 -20.73
CA ILE A 125 8.84 5.91 -20.22
C ILE A 125 8.46 5.71 -18.75
N VAL A 126 8.38 4.47 -18.27
CA VAL A 126 8.07 4.18 -16.87
C VAL A 126 9.33 4.14 -15.99
N ASP A 127 10.49 4.40 -16.56
CA ASP A 127 11.72 4.56 -15.80
C ASP A 127 11.65 5.83 -14.94
N THR A 128 12.19 5.73 -13.74
CA THR A 128 12.22 6.86 -12.79
C THR A 128 13.17 7.97 -13.26
N GLU A 129 14.27 7.62 -13.91
CA GLU A 129 15.24 8.57 -14.45
C GLU A 129 14.65 9.38 -15.58
N PHE A 130 13.93 8.73 -16.51
CA PHE A 130 13.25 9.40 -17.62
C PHE A 130 12.25 10.46 -17.12
N THR A 131 11.47 10.14 -16.09
CA THR A 131 10.49 11.10 -15.56
C THR A 131 11.19 12.29 -14.91
N ALA A 132 12.28 12.07 -14.18
CA ALA A 132 13.06 13.14 -13.56
C ALA A 132 13.71 14.05 -14.63
N GLU A 133 14.32 13.46 -15.66
CA GLU A 133 14.91 14.22 -16.79
C GLU A 133 13.87 15.06 -17.53
N LEU A 134 12.67 14.51 -17.74
CA LEU A 134 11.59 15.26 -18.39
C LEU A 134 11.12 16.44 -17.54
N GLU A 135 11.02 16.26 -16.22
CA GLU A 135 10.67 17.35 -15.29
C GLU A 135 11.76 18.45 -15.29
N ASP A 136 13.03 18.08 -15.35
CA ASP A 136 14.13 19.04 -15.43
C ASP A 136 14.12 19.80 -16.77
N GLN A 137 13.87 19.13 -17.91
CA GLN A 137 13.69 19.78 -19.20
C GLN A 137 12.51 20.76 -19.21
N LEU A 138 11.42 20.44 -18.50
CA LEU A 138 10.29 21.36 -18.36
C LEU A 138 10.64 22.58 -17.52
N ASP A 139 11.47 22.45 -16.49
CA ASP A 139 11.98 23.58 -15.73
C ASP A 139 12.91 24.48 -16.61
N GLU A 140 13.77 23.89 -17.46
CA GLU A 140 14.59 24.63 -18.43
C GLU A 140 13.73 25.40 -19.46
N VAL A 141 12.59 24.81 -19.86
CA VAL A 141 11.61 25.51 -20.71
C VAL A 141 10.96 26.68 -19.98
N GLU A 142 10.64 26.52 -18.68
CA GLU A 142 10.07 27.59 -17.85
C GLU A 142 11.05 28.75 -17.68
N GLU A 143 12.34 28.45 -17.49
CA GLU A 143 13.42 29.44 -17.40
C GLU A 143 13.76 30.11 -18.72
N GLY A 144 13.34 29.52 -19.84
CA GLY A 144 13.57 30.03 -21.20
C GLY A 144 14.89 29.56 -21.81
N ASP A 145 15.57 28.61 -21.22
CA ASP A 145 16.85 28.06 -21.66
C ASP A 145 16.66 26.93 -22.71
N MET A 146 15.47 26.33 -22.76
CA MET A 146 15.10 25.29 -23.72
C MET A 146 13.80 25.62 -24.47
N ASP A 147 13.75 25.26 -25.77
CA ASP A 147 12.52 25.36 -26.56
C ASP A 147 11.64 24.12 -26.34
N TRP A 148 10.40 24.31 -25.93
CA TRP A 148 9.44 23.22 -25.71
C TRP A 148 9.22 22.33 -26.93
N HIS A 149 9.41 22.85 -28.16
CA HIS A 149 9.33 22.02 -29.37
C HIS A 149 10.41 20.95 -29.40
N THR A 150 11.60 21.24 -28.89
CA THR A 150 12.71 20.28 -28.80
C THR A 150 12.32 19.10 -27.92
N VAL A 151 11.76 19.38 -26.75
CA VAL A 151 11.29 18.35 -25.79
C VAL A 151 10.26 17.43 -26.47
N LEU A 152 9.30 18.00 -27.20
CA LEU A 152 8.28 17.20 -27.88
C LEU A 152 8.85 16.40 -29.07
N GLN A 153 9.80 16.97 -29.84
CA GLN A 153 10.44 16.27 -30.95
C GLN A 153 11.31 15.09 -30.47
N GLU A 154 11.90 15.18 -29.32
CA GLU A 154 12.68 14.08 -28.75
C GLU A 154 11.79 12.99 -28.13
N PHE A 155 10.67 13.39 -27.51
CA PHE A 155 9.76 12.47 -26.83
C PHE A 155 8.83 11.71 -27.80
N TYR A 156 8.18 12.43 -28.73
CA TYR A 156 7.03 11.87 -29.47
C TYR A 156 7.38 10.73 -30.43
N PRO A 157 8.43 10.79 -31.26
CA PRO A 157 8.72 9.72 -32.22
C PRO A 157 9.06 8.36 -31.54
N PRO A 158 9.89 8.29 -30.48
CA PRO A 158 10.09 7.03 -29.77
C PRO A 158 8.81 6.52 -29.12
N PHE A 159 7.99 7.42 -28.55
CA PHE A 159 6.70 7.05 -27.95
C PHE A 159 5.73 6.46 -28.98
N GLU A 160 5.60 7.09 -30.17
CA GLU A 160 4.75 6.61 -31.25
C GLU A 160 5.16 5.21 -31.71
N THR A 161 6.46 4.97 -31.86
CA THR A 161 7.00 3.64 -32.22
C THR A 161 6.68 2.58 -31.16
N MET A 162 6.80 2.93 -29.87
CA MET A 162 6.43 2.03 -28.77
C MET A 162 4.93 1.76 -28.76
N LEU A 163 4.11 2.77 -29.02
CA LEU A 163 2.66 2.65 -29.06
C LEU A 163 2.21 1.71 -30.18
N GLU A 164 2.71 1.88 -31.40
CA GLU A 164 2.42 1.00 -32.53
C GLU A 164 2.85 -0.46 -32.26
N SER A 165 4.03 -0.63 -31.66
CA SER A 165 4.54 -1.94 -31.27
C SER A 165 3.65 -2.59 -30.21
N ALA A 166 3.20 -1.81 -29.23
CA ALA A 166 2.30 -2.28 -28.18
C ALA A 166 0.92 -2.64 -28.73
N GLU A 167 0.33 -1.83 -29.62
CA GLU A 167 -0.98 -2.11 -30.24
C GLU A 167 -0.96 -3.42 -31.04
N ASN A 168 0.14 -3.74 -31.71
CA ASN A 168 0.29 -4.98 -32.46
C ASN A 168 0.61 -6.19 -31.60
N ALA A 169 1.26 -6.00 -30.44
CA ALA A 169 1.74 -7.09 -29.58
C ALA A 169 0.80 -7.40 -28.42
N ILE A 170 0.01 -6.43 -27.97
CA ILE A 170 -0.95 -6.65 -26.89
C ILE A 170 -2.14 -7.44 -27.42
N GLU A 171 -2.06 -8.75 -27.30
CA GLU A 171 -3.26 -9.58 -27.38
C GLU A 171 -4.22 -9.12 -26.27
N LYS A 172 -5.50 -9.04 -26.61
CA LYS A 172 -6.54 -8.72 -25.63
C LYS A 172 -6.36 -9.63 -24.44
N VAL A 173 -5.85 -9.08 -23.34
CA VAL A 173 -5.72 -9.84 -22.08
C VAL A 173 -7.12 -10.17 -21.62
N GLU A 174 -7.63 -11.31 -22.05
CA GLU A 174 -8.81 -11.89 -21.43
C GLU A 174 -8.40 -12.31 -20.03
N ILE A 175 -8.84 -11.55 -19.05
CA ILE A 175 -8.75 -11.95 -17.65
C ILE A 175 -9.52 -13.27 -17.60
N LYS A 176 -8.79 -14.39 -17.54
CA LYS A 176 -9.41 -15.71 -17.43
C LYS A 176 -10.27 -15.70 -16.20
N ASP A 177 -11.57 -15.86 -16.42
CA ASP A 177 -12.54 -15.96 -15.35
C ASP A 177 -12.17 -17.18 -14.48
N GLU A 178 -11.74 -16.97 -13.24
CA GLU A 178 -11.47 -18.07 -12.31
C GLU A 178 -12.79 -18.71 -11.88
N PRO A 179 -13.01 -20.02 -12.07
CA PRO A 179 -14.24 -20.67 -11.64
C PRO A 179 -14.36 -20.63 -10.11
N SER A 180 -15.57 -20.40 -9.63
CA SER A 180 -15.89 -20.44 -8.19
C SER A 180 -16.77 -21.66 -7.89
N ASP A 181 -16.83 -22.06 -6.62
CA ASP A 181 -17.73 -23.14 -6.18
C ASP A 181 -19.22 -22.71 -6.07
N VAL A 182 -19.51 -21.45 -6.39
CA VAL A 182 -20.86 -20.89 -6.24
C VAL A 182 -21.67 -21.04 -7.51
N ILE A 183 -22.88 -21.55 -7.37
CA ILE A 183 -23.83 -21.71 -8.47
C ILE A 183 -24.74 -20.47 -8.56
N CYS A 184 -25.01 -20.04 -9.77
CA CYS A 184 -25.93 -18.95 -10.06
C CYS A 184 -27.37 -19.39 -9.74
N ASP A 185 -28.04 -18.69 -8.84
CA ASP A 185 -29.41 -18.92 -8.43
C ASP A 185 -30.47 -18.63 -9.54
N LYS A 186 -30.09 -17.88 -10.59
CA LYS A 186 -30.97 -17.53 -11.68
C LYS A 186 -30.94 -18.53 -12.86
N CYS A 187 -29.77 -19.08 -13.17
CA CYS A 187 -29.60 -19.90 -14.37
C CYS A 187 -28.84 -21.23 -14.14
N GLY A 188 -28.44 -21.54 -12.91
CA GLY A 188 -27.76 -22.77 -12.55
C GLY A 188 -26.31 -22.91 -13.06
N ALA A 189 -25.75 -21.89 -13.71
CA ALA A 189 -24.36 -21.94 -14.18
C ALA A 189 -23.38 -21.69 -13.01
N GLN A 190 -22.21 -22.31 -13.05
CA GLN A 190 -21.13 -22.07 -12.11
C GLN A 190 -20.65 -20.63 -12.26
N MET A 191 -20.66 -19.85 -11.16
CA MET A 191 -20.21 -18.45 -11.20
C MET A 191 -18.70 -18.38 -11.27
N VAL A 192 -18.21 -17.26 -11.79
CA VAL A 192 -16.77 -16.98 -11.95
C VAL A 192 -16.38 -15.73 -11.20
N TYR A 193 -15.13 -15.69 -10.74
CA TYR A 193 -14.59 -14.49 -10.14
C TYR A 193 -14.23 -13.49 -11.24
N ARG A 194 -14.77 -12.29 -11.15
CA ARG A 194 -14.41 -11.16 -12.02
C ARG A 194 -13.88 -9.98 -11.22
N MET A 195 -12.99 -9.23 -11.83
CA MET A 195 -12.49 -8.00 -11.26
C MET A 195 -13.39 -6.84 -11.66
N GLY A 196 -13.90 -6.10 -10.69
CA GLY A 196 -14.69 -4.89 -10.90
C GLY A 196 -14.02 -3.67 -10.26
N ARG A 197 -14.65 -2.50 -10.45
CA ARG A 197 -14.18 -1.23 -9.88
C ARG A 197 -13.96 -1.25 -8.36
N PHE A 198 -14.69 -2.10 -7.66
CA PHE A 198 -14.65 -2.21 -6.19
C PHE A 198 -13.97 -3.50 -5.70
N GLY A 199 -13.23 -4.20 -6.56
CA GLY A 199 -12.55 -5.45 -6.25
C GLY A 199 -13.17 -6.69 -6.92
N LYS A 200 -12.74 -7.87 -6.49
CA LYS A 200 -13.26 -9.15 -6.99
C LYS A 200 -14.73 -9.33 -6.60
N PHE A 201 -15.54 -9.83 -7.53
CA PHE A 201 -16.92 -10.21 -7.31
C PHE A 201 -17.27 -11.48 -8.09
N LEU A 202 -18.35 -12.14 -7.73
CA LEU A 202 -18.87 -13.30 -8.45
C LEU A 202 -19.80 -12.85 -9.55
N ALA A 203 -19.54 -13.27 -10.80
CA ALA A 203 -20.35 -12.98 -11.96
C ALA A 203 -20.84 -14.26 -12.61
N CYS A 204 -22.01 -14.22 -13.24
CA CYS A 204 -22.47 -15.33 -14.06
C CYS A 204 -21.75 -15.33 -15.43
N PRO A 205 -21.17 -16.46 -15.88
CA PRO A 205 -20.48 -16.54 -17.17
C PRO A 205 -21.42 -16.38 -18.37
N ARG A 206 -22.73 -16.55 -18.21
CA ARG A 206 -23.74 -16.37 -19.26
C ARG A 206 -24.12 -14.92 -19.51
N PHE A 207 -23.28 -13.97 -19.15
CA PHE A 207 -23.48 -12.58 -19.56
C PHE A 207 -23.37 -12.45 -21.09
N PRO A 208 -24.27 -11.71 -21.77
CA PRO A 208 -25.31 -10.79 -21.28
C PRO A 208 -26.67 -11.40 -20.96
N GLU A 209 -26.89 -12.68 -21.22
CA GLU A 209 -28.19 -13.36 -21.02
C GLU A 209 -28.57 -13.42 -19.53
N CYS A 210 -27.59 -13.75 -18.68
CA CYS A 210 -27.75 -13.73 -17.23
C CYS A 210 -26.80 -12.70 -16.61
N ARG A 211 -27.39 -11.63 -16.07
CA ARG A 211 -26.65 -10.52 -15.45
C ARG A 211 -26.53 -10.66 -13.92
N ASN A 212 -26.54 -11.90 -13.43
CA ASN A 212 -26.46 -12.13 -11.98
C ASN A 212 -25.05 -11.93 -11.46
N THR A 213 -24.91 -11.13 -10.41
CA THR A 213 -23.65 -10.88 -9.71
C THR A 213 -23.85 -11.03 -8.21
N LYS A 214 -22.84 -11.55 -7.52
CA LYS A 214 -22.84 -11.66 -6.05
C LYS A 214 -21.56 -11.09 -5.47
N PRO A 215 -21.61 -10.41 -4.33
CA PRO A 215 -20.39 -10.04 -3.60
C PRO A 215 -19.71 -11.29 -3.05
N ILE A 216 -18.39 -11.25 -2.94
CA ILE A 216 -17.64 -12.27 -2.22
C ILE A 216 -17.87 -12.03 -0.73
N LEU A 217 -18.35 -13.05 -0.03
CA LEU A 217 -18.64 -12.99 1.39
C LEU A 217 -17.48 -13.59 2.17
N ASN A 218 -16.74 -12.75 2.88
CA ASN A 218 -15.66 -13.17 3.77
C ASN A 218 -16.25 -13.42 5.17
N TYR A 219 -16.41 -14.69 5.52
CA TYR A 219 -16.84 -15.07 6.86
C TYR A 219 -15.65 -15.06 7.81
N ILE A 220 -15.88 -14.61 9.03
CA ILE A 220 -14.92 -14.74 10.13
C ILE A 220 -15.36 -15.86 11.08
N GLU A 221 -14.42 -16.44 11.82
CA GLU A 221 -14.70 -17.56 12.72
C GLU A 221 -15.59 -17.20 13.92
N ALA A 222 -15.61 -15.92 14.29
CA ALA A 222 -16.43 -15.44 15.38
C ALA A 222 -17.93 -15.48 15.06
N LYS A 223 -18.74 -15.82 16.05
CA LYS A 223 -20.20 -15.86 15.95
C LYS A 223 -20.83 -14.55 16.43
N CYS A 224 -21.98 -14.22 15.87
CA CYS A 224 -22.75 -13.06 16.28
C CYS A 224 -23.21 -13.20 17.74
N PRO A 225 -22.86 -12.24 18.64
CA PRO A 225 -23.26 -12.33 20.05
C PRO A 225 -24.75 -12.13 20.28
N LYS A 226 -25.51 -11.62 19.28
CA LYS A 226 -26.95 -11.40 19.39
C LYS A 226 -27.79 -12.59 18.92
N CYS A 227 -27.40 -13.25 17.84
CA CYS A 227 -28.23 -14.32 17.24
C CYS A 227 -27.48 -15.63 16.98
N GLY A 228 -26.17 -15.70 17.29
CA GLY A 228 -25.36 -16.89 17.05
C GLY A 228 -25.00 -17.16 15.57
N GLY A 229 -25.49 -16.36 14.62
CA GLY A 229 -25.16 -16.47 13.20
C GLY A 229 -23.70 -16.12 12.89
N ARG A 230 -23.28 -16.37 11.65
CA ARG A 230 -21.91 -16.05 11.21
C ARG A 230 -21.74 -14.56 11.03
N LEU A 231 -20.51 -14.08 11.21
CA LEU A 231 -20.15 -12.70 10.96
C LEU A 231 -19.41 -12.57 9.63
N LEU A 232 -19.69 -11.47 8.95
CA LEU A 232 -19.16 -11.13 7.63
C LEU A 232 -18.29 -9.89 7.73
N GLU A 233 -17.09 -9.96 7.16
CA GLU A 233 -16.30 -8.77 6.90
C GLU A 233 -16.92 -7.98 5.74
N LYS A 234 -17.20 -6.70 5.97
CA LYS A 234 -17.76 -5.76 4.98
C LYS A 234 -16.94 -4.48 4.95
N THR A 235 -16.99 -3.80 3.83
CA THR A 235 -16.33 -2.49 3.67
C THR A 235 -17.38 -1.39 3.57
N SER A 236 -17.22 -0.36 4.37
CA SER A 236 -18.07 0.83 4.35
C SER A 236 -17.82 1.70 3.11
N ARG A 237 -18.71 2.65 2.83
CA ARG A 237 -18.53 3.65 1.73
C ARG A 237 -17.25 4.49 1.87
N LYS A 238 -16.73 4.61 3.10
CA LYS A 238 -15.47 5.32 3.40
C LYS A 238 -14.24 4.38 3.37
N ASN A 239 -14.37 3.21 2.76
CA ASN A 239 -13.32 2.19 2.65
C ASN A 239 -12.77 1.69 4.00
N ARG A 240 -13.60 1.70 5.06
CA ARG A 240 -13.25 1.18 6.38
C ARG A 240 -13.92 -0.18 6.57
N LYS A 241 -13.16 -1.19 7.00
CA LYS A 241 -13.66 -2.53 7.32
C LYS A 241 -14.56 -2.48 8.56
N PHE A 242 -15.60 -3.28 8.55
CA PHE A 242 -16.50 -3.52 9.67
C PHE A 242 -17.07 -4.94 9.58
N TYR A 243 -17.56 -5.44 10.68
CA TYR A 243 -18.09 -6.81 10.79
C TYR A 243 -19.58 -6.76 11.08
N GLY A 244 -20.36 -7.43 10.25
CA GLY A 244 -21.82 -7.45 10.37
C GLY A 244 -22.38 -8.87 10.37
N CYS A 245 -23.54 -9.06 10.98
CA CYS A 245 -24.22 -10.34 10.99
C CYS A 245 -24.75 -10.73 9.60
N GLU A 246 -24.70 -12.04 9.27
CA GLU A 246 -25.26 -12.59 8.03
C GLU A 246 -26.78 -12.44 7.95
N HIS A 247 -27.47 -12.41 9.09
CA HIS A 247 -28.92 -12.28 9.18
C HIS A 247 -29.41 -10.83 9.11
N TYR A 248 -28.62 -9.91 8.58
CA TYR A 248 -29.12 -8.56 8.32
C TYR A 248 -30.22 -8.59 7.24
N PRO A 249 -31.34 -7.90 7.38
CA PRO A 249 -31.70 -6.85 8.38
C PRO A 249 -32.30 -7.33 9.70
N GLU A 250 -32.61 -8.62 9.86
CA GLU A 250 -33.23 -9.17 11.06
C GLU A 250 -32.34 -9.02 12.29
N CYS A 251 -31.04 -9.24 12.13
CA CYS A 251 -30.03 -9.00 13.14
C CYS A 251 -29.12 -7.82 12.75
N GLN A 252 -29.24 -6.71 13.46
CA GLN A 252 -28.49 -5.48 13.19
C GLN A 252 -27.17 -5.38 13.98
N PHE A 253 -26.53 -6.51 14.28
CA PHE A 253 -25.22 -6.51 14.93
C PHE A 253 -24.14 -5.99 13.98
N VAL A 254 -23.37 -4.98 14.44
CA VAL A 254 -22.20 -4.42 13.74
C VAL A 254 -21.08 -4.18 14.75
N SER A 255 -19.86 -4.51 14.36
CA SER A 255 -18.63 -4.17 15.09
C SER A 255 -17.63 -3.54 14.15
N TRP A 256 -16.90 -2.54 14.64
CA TRP A 256 -15.80 -1.90 13.91
C TRP A 256 -14.45 -2.55 14.18
N ASP A 257 -14.37 -3.30 15.27
CA ASP A 257 -13.19 -4.08 15.65
C ASP A 257 -13.45 -5.55 15.37
N LEU A 258 -12.36 -6.31 15.14
CA LEU A 258 -12.45 -7.76 14.90
C LEU A 258 -13.02 -8.45 16.14
N PRO A 259 -14.21 -9.09 16.04
CA PRO A 259 -14.78 -9.80 17.18
C PRO A 259 -13.91 -10.98 17.62
N ALA A 260 -13.62 -11.09 18.90
CA ALA A 260 -12.88 -12.21 19.46
C ALA A 260 -13.69 -13.52 19.39
N VAL A 261 -13.00 -14.63 19.20
CA VAL A 261 -13.60 -15.98 19.17
C VAL A 261 -13.89 -16.47 20.60
N GLU A 262 -13.12 -16.01 21.58
CA GLU A 262 -13.22 -16.40 22.99
C GLU A 262 -14.02 -15.39 23.80
N LYS A 263 -14.80 -15.90 24.77
CA LYS A 263 -15.46 -15.06 25.78
C LYS A 263 -14.45 -14.74 26.86
N CYS A 264 -14.34 -13.46 27.22
CA CYS A 264 -13.63 -13.06 28.46
C CYS A 264 -14.30 -13.65 29.68
#